data_143b7eb479f9455bd1158690616bfa80
#
_entry.id   143b7eb479f9455bd1158690616bfa80
#
_cell.length_a   1.000
_cell.length_b   1.000
_cell.length_c   1.000
_cell.angle_alpha   90.00
_cell.angle_beta   90.00
_cell.angle_gamma   90.00
#
_symmetry.space_group_name_H-M   'P 1'
#
loop_
_entity.id
_entity.type
_entity.pdbx_description
1 polymer ?
#
loop_
_entity_poly.entity_id
_entity_poly.type
_entity_poly.pdbx_seq_one_letter_code
_entity_poly.pdbx_strand_id
1 'polypeptide(L)'
;MTKAAYKRVLLKLSGEALMGDDPYGINRATIDRMVSDVAEVAALGVELAIVIGGGNIFRGVAPGAQSMDRATADYMGMLATVMNSLALADAMRQAGITARVMSAIAIEQVVEPYVRPKALQYLEEGKIVVFAAGTGTPFFTTDTAAALRGAEIGAEIVLKATKVDGVYSADPKKDPQATRYTTISFDEAISKHLQVMDATAFALCRDQKLPIKVFSIIKPGALRRVILGEDEGTLVHV
;
A
#
# COMPACT_ATOMS: atom_id res chain seq x y z
N MET A 1 21.84 -18.01 0.72
CA MET A 1 20.49 -17.43 0.71
C MET A 1 20.62 -15.94 0.46
N THR A 2 19.92 -15.40 -0.52
CA THR A 2 19.94 -13.95 -0.81
C THR A 2 19.27 -13.23 0.37
N LYS A 3 19.97 -12.30 1.02
CA LYS A 3 19.48 -11.59 2.20
C LYS A 3 18.57 -10.44 1.75
N ALA A 4 17.41 -10.26 2.38
CA ALA A 4 16.56 -9.10 2.17
C ALA A 4 17.29 -7.81 2.58
N ALA A 5 17.07 -6.73 1.82
CA ALA A 5 17.64 -5.41 2.12
C ALA A 5 16.95 -4.72 3.30
N TYR A 6 15.72 -5.14 3.61
CA TYR A 6 14.89 -4.55 4.66
C TYR A 6 14.36 -5.64 5.59
N LYS A 7 14.32 -5.33 6.89
CA LYS A 7 13.72 -6.22 7.90
C LYS A 7 12.21 -6.04 8.00
N ARG A 8 11.74 -4.78 8.06
CA ARG A 8 10.32 -4.43 8.21
C ARG A 8 9.89 -3.45 7.15
N VAL A 9 8.85 -3.81 6.39
CA VAL A 9 8.34 -2.98 5.30
C VAL A 9 6.83 -2.80 5.38
N LEU A 10 6.34 -1.68 4.86
CA LEU A 10 4.93 -1.46 4.65
C LEU A 10 4.65 -1.41 3.15
N LEU A 11 3.84 -2.34 2.66
CA LEU A 11 3.38 -2.40 1.27
C LEU A 11 2.03 -1.68 1.13
N LYS A 12 1.99 -0.63 0.33
CA LYS A 12 0.75 0.07 -0.02
C LYS A 12 0.26 -0.39 -1.39
N LEU A 13 -0.94 -0.94 -1.43
CA LEU A 13 -1.63 -1.41 -2.62
C LEU A 13 -2.81 -0.49 -2.96
N SER A 14 -3.03 -0.21 -4.25
CA SER A 14 -4.28 0.37 -4.70
C SER A 14 -5.40 -0.69 -4.69
N GLY A 15 -6.61 -0.34 -4.28
CA GLY A 15 -7.76 -1.23 -4.43
C GLY A 15 -7.98 -1.68 -5.87
N GLU A 16 -7.68 -0.81 -6.84
CA GLU A 16 -7.75 -1.14 -8.27
C GLU A 16 -6.80 -2.29 -8.68
N ALA A 17 -5.75 -2.55 -7.87
CA ALA A 17 -4.89 -3.70 -8.12
C ALA A 17 -5.58 -5.04 -7.90
N LEU A 18 -6.76 -5.06 -7.22
CA LEU A 18 -7.56 -6.27 -7.02
C LEU A 18 -8.61 -6.51 -8.11
N MET A 19 -8.84 -5.54 -9.00
CA MET A 19 -9.85 -5.68 -10.06
C MET A 19 -9.39 -6.57 -11.21
N GLY A 20 -8.09 -6.61 -11.48
CA GLY A 20 -7.59 -7.17 -12.74
C GLY A 20 -8.14 -6.36 -13.92
N ASP A 21 -8.73 -7.03 -14.89
CA ASP A 21 -9.38 -6.44 -16.07
C ASP A 21 -10.87 -6.15 -15.85
N ASP A 22 -11.42 -6.48 -14.68
CA ASP A 22 -12.81 -6.22 -14.35
C ASP A 22 -13.03 -4.71 -14.09
N PRO A 23 -14.22 -4.16 -14.40
CA PRO A 23 -14.51 -2.74 -14.24
C PRO A 23 -14.68 -2.31 -12.77
N TYR A 24 -14.94 -3.27 -11.85
CA TYR A 24 -15.11 -3.05 -10.41
C TYR A 24 -14.99 -4.37 -9.64
N GLY A 25 -14.89 -4.27 -8.32
CA GLY A 25 -14.92 -5.43 -7.44
C GLY A 25 -13.57 -6.10 -7.24
N ILE A 26 -13.60 -7.38 -6.96
CA ILE A 26 -12.44 -8.18 -6.57
C ILE A 26 -12.32 -9.37 -7.54
N ASN A 27 -11.20 -9.43 -8.27
CA ASN A 27 -10.89 -10.53 -9.18
C ASN A 27 -10.03 -11.58 -8.47
N ARG A 28 -10.52 -12.81 -8.40
CA ARG A 28 -9.85 -13.89 -7.67
C ARG A 28 -8.47 -14.22 -8.21
N ALA A 29 -8.32 -14.35 -9.53
CA ALA A 29 -7.03 -14.69 -10.15
C ALA A 29 -5.98 -13.60 -9.89
N THR A 30 -6.42 -12.34 -9.81
CA THR A 30 -5.55 -11.20 -9.48
C THR A 30 -5.08 -11.23 -8.02
N ILE A 31 -5.97 -11.58 -7.08
CA ILE A 31 -5.59 -11.78 -5.67
C ILE A 31 -4.62 -12.94 -5.54
N ASP A 32 -4.88 -14.07 -6.16
CA ASP A 32 -4.03 -15.26 -6.06
C ASP A 32 -2.60 -14.98 -6.56
N ARG A 33 -2.46 -14.22 -7.66
CA ARG A 33 -1.16 -13.76 -8.14
C ARG A 33 -0.46 -12.84 -7.13
N MET A 34 -1.18 -11.87 -6.56
CA MET A 34 -0.64 -10.96 -5.55
C MET A 34 -0.21 -11.71 -4.29
N VAL A 35 -0.98 -12.69 -3.86
CA VAL A 35 -0.65 -13.56 -2.72
C VAL A 35 0.60 -14.39 -2.99
N SER A 36 0.80 -14.85 -4.25
CA SER A 36 2.05 -15.52 -4.65
C SER A 36 3.28 -14.61 -4.49
N ASP A 37 3.19 -13.36 -4.96
CA ASP A 37 4.28 -12.38 -4.81
C ASP A 37 4.56 -12.08 -3.32
N VAL A 38 3.52 -11.97 -2.51
CA VAL A 38 3.61 -11.78 -1.04
C VAL A 38 4.22 -12.99 -0.37
N ALA A 39 3.88 -14.21 -0.79
CA ALA A 39 4.45 -15.45 -0.26
C ALA A 39 5.96 -15.53 -0.47
N GLU A 40 6.45 -15.15 -1.65
CA GLU A 40 7.87 -15.09 -1.95
C GLU A 40 8.62 -14.14 -1.00
N VAL A 41 8.03 -12.98 -0.69
CA VAL A 41 8.61 -12.01 0.24
C VAL A 41 8.58 -12.50 1.68
N ALA A 42 7.45 -13.08 2.13
CA ALA A 42 7.31 -13.66 3.46
C ALA A 42 8.35 -14.77 3.70
N ALA A 43 8.63 -15.60 2.68
CA ALA A 43 9.64 -16.65 2.75
C ALA A 43 11.09 -16.12 2.93
N LEU A 44 11.35 -14.83 2.65
CA LEU A 44 12.64 -14.18 2.93
C LEU A 44 12.77 -13.73 4.39
N GLY A 45 11.76 -13.94 5.24
CA GLY A 45 11.77 -13.54 6.65
C GLY A 45 11.55 -12.06 6.90
N VAL A 46 10.94 -11.34 5.93
CA VAL A 46 10.62 -9.92 6.06
C VAL A 46 9.33 -9.75 6.86
N GLU A 47 9.35 -8.85 7.83
CA GLU A 47 8.16 -8.40 8.57
C GLU A 47 7.32 -7.50 7.65
N LEU A 48 6.21 -8.04 7.12
CA LEU A 48 5.41 -7.38 6.10
C LEU A 48 4.09 -6.86 6.66
N ALA A 49 3.88 -5.55 6.56
CA ALA A 49 2.58 -4.91 6.76
C ALA A 49 2.00 -4.44 5.41
N ILE A 50 0.67 -4.46 5.28
CA ILE A 50 -0.03 -4.08 4.06
C ILE A 50 -1.10 -3.04 4.38
N VAL A 51 -1.18 -1.99 3.58
CA VAL A 51 -2.32 -1.06 3.49
C VAL A 51 -2.91 -1.18 2.10
N ILE A 52 -4.23 -1.39 2.00
CA ILE A 52 -4.91 -1.52 0.72
C ILE A 52 -6.01 -0.46 0.56
N GLY A 53 -6.12 0.11 -0.65
CA GLY A 53 -7.19 1.05 -0.99
C GLY A 53 -8.54 0.37 -1.24
N GLY A 54 -9.62 1.18 -1.31
CA GLY A 54 -11.01 0.74 -1.54
C GLY A 54 -11.60 1.12 -2.89
N GLY A 55 -10.82 1.74 -3.79
CA GLY A 55 -11.32 2.36 -5.01
C GLY A 55 -11.88 1.41 -6.08
N ASN A 56 -11.69 0.09 -5.93
CA ASN A 56 -12.32 -0.95 -6.74
C ASN A 56 -13.77 -1.26 -6.33
N ILE A 57 -14.14 -0.92 -5.09
CA ILE A 57 -15.48 -1.18 -4.53
C ILE A 57 -16.28 0.12 -4.47
N PHE A 58 -15.66 1.19 -3.92
CA PHE A 58 -16.31 2.49 -3.77
C PHE A 58 -15.33 3.63 -4.07
N ARG A 59 -15.79 4.60 -4.88
CA ARG A 59 -15.07 5.83 -5.19
C ARG A 59 -15.95 7.02 -4.84
N GLY A 60 -15.56 7.82 -3.86
CA GLY A 60 -16.27 9.03 -3.44
C GLY A 60 -16.37 10.13 -4.52
N VAL A 61 -15.54 10.02 -5.58
CA VAL A 61 -15.58 10.91 -6.76
C VAL A 61 -16.46 10.37 -7.90
N ALA A 62 -17.07 9.19 -7.75
CA ALA A 62 -17.97 8.66 -8.76
C ALA A 62 -19.24 9.54 -8.90
N PRO A 63 -19.89 9.60 -10.10
CA PRO A 63 -21.07 10.44 -10.31
C PRO A 63 -22.20 10.23 -9.28
N GLY A 64 -22.39 8.99 -8.81
CA GLY A 64 -23.38 8.67 -7.77
C GLY A 64 -23.01 9.14 -6.35
N ALA A 65 -21.76 9.55 -6.12
CA ALA A 65 -21.29 10.05 -4.82
C ALA A 65 -21.19 11.60 -4.77
N GLN A 66 -21.41 12.30 -5.88
CA GLN A 66 -21.26 13.77 -5.97
C GLN A 66 -22.24 14.55 -5.08
N SER A 67 -23.35 13.93 -4.66
CA SER A 67 -24.32 14.53 -3.73
C SER A 67 -24.13 14.09 -2.28
N MET A 68 -23.16 13.23 -2.00
CA MET A 68 -22.90 12.74 -0.65
C MET A 68 -22.04 13.71 0.15
N ASP A 69 -22.30 13.78 1.46
CA ASP A 69 -21.38 14.40 2.38
C ASP A 69 -19.99 13.70 2.30
N ARG A 70 -18.93 14.51 2.27
CA ARG A 70 -17.55 14.03 2.10
C ARG A 70 -17.15 13.04 3.19
N ALA A 71 -17.49 13.30 4.46
CA ALA A 71 -17.14 12.40 5.55
C ALA A 71 -17.84 11.04 5.42
N THR A 72 -19.11 11.06 5.01
CA THR A 72 -19.89 9.83 4.75
C THR A 72 -19.26 9.02 3.62
N ALA A 73 -18.87 9.66 2.51
CA ALA A 73 -18.22 9.01 1.39
C ALA A 73 -16.86 8.41 1.80
N ASP A 74 -16.09 9.10 2.63
CA ASP A 74 -14.81 8.61 3.14
C ASP A 74 -15.00 7.39 4.06
N TYR A 75 -16.03 7.36 4.92
CA TYR A 75 -16.36 6.15 5.71
C TYR A 75 -16.75 4.96 4.82
N MET A 76 -17.51 5.18 3.75
CA MET A 76 -17.80 4.12 2.78
C MET A 76 -16.52 3.61 2.11
N GLY A 77 -15.60 4.49 1.77
CA GLY A 77 -14.26 4.13 1.29
C GLY A 77 -13.46 3.32 2.32
N MET A 78 -13.53 3.67 3.60
CA MET A 78 -12.89 2.90 4.69
C MET A 78 -13.49 1.49 4.79
N LEU A 79 -14.82 1.34 4.74
CA LEU A 79 -15.47 0.04 4.71
C LEU A 79 -15.08 -0.78 3.48
N ALA A 80 -14.94 -0.15 2.32
CA ALA A 80 -14.44 -0.82 1.11
C ALA A 80 -13.03 -1.38 1.31
N THR A 81 -12.14 -0.67 2.04
CA THR A 81 -10.81 -1.20 2.38
C THR A 81 -10.89 -2.39 3.32
N VAL A 82 -11.87 -2.42 4.24
CA VAL A 82 -12.10 -3.60 5.12
C VAL A 82 -12.46 -4.82 4.29
N MET A 83 -13.38 -4.68 3.33
CA MET A 83 -13.75 -5.76 2.41
C MET A 83 -12.54 -6.31 1.64
N ASN A 84 -11.71 -5.42 1.07
CA ASN A 84 -10.48 -5.81 0.38
C ASN A 84 -9.47 -6.50 1.30
N SER A 85 -9.32 -6.01 2.53
CA SER A 85 -8.41 -6.59 3.52
C SER A 85 -8.83 -8.01 3.93
N LEU A 86 -10.13 -8.24 4.08
CA LEU A 86 -10.67 -9.57 4.37
C LEU A 86 -10.44 -10.54 3.22
N ALA A 87 -10.72 -10.11 1.98
CA ALA A 87 -10.51 -10.94 0.80
C ALA A 87 -9.02 -11.31 0.62
N LEU A 88 -8.11 -10.35 0.83
CA LEU A 88 -6.68 -10.58 0.75
C LEU A 88 -6.19 -11.54 1.86
N ALA A 89 -6.64 -11.34 3.10
CA ALA A 89 -6.27 -12.21 4.22
C ALA A 89 -6.83 -13.63 4.06
N ASP A 90 -8.03 -13.79 3.50
CA ASP A 90 -8.62 -15.10 3.19
C ASP A 90 -7.78 -15.84 2.14
N ALA A 91 -7.40 -15.17 1.05
CA ALA A 91 -6.55 -15.74 0.02
C ALA A 91 -5.16 -16.13 0.56
N MET A 92 -4.56 -15.30 1.42
CA MET A 92 -3.30 -15.63 2.13
C MET A 92 -3.45 -16.90 2.96
N ARG A 93 -4.53 -17.00 3.75
CA ARG A 93 -4.81 -18.19 4.59
C ARG A 93 -4.94 -19.44 3.73
N GLN A 94 -5.60 -19.37 2.58
CA GLN A 94 -5.71 -20.50 1.65
C GLN A 94 -4.35 -20.90 1.05
N ALA A 95 -3.43 -19.95 0.91
CA ALA A 95 -2.04 -20.18 0.49
C ALA A 95 -1.10 -20.60 1.65
N GLY A 96 -1.65 -20.84 2.87
CA GLY A 96 -0.85 -21.23 4.03
C GLY A 96 -0.10 -20.08 4.73
N ILE A 97 -0.40 -18.82 4.38
CA ILE A 97 0.22 -17.63 4.98
C ILE A 97 -0.66 -17.12 6.11
N THR A 98 -0.08 -16.92 7.28
CA THR A 98 -0.79 -16.33 8.41
C THR A 98 -0.88 -14.82 8.27
N ALA A 99 -2.10 -14.28 8.09
CA ALA A 99 -2.37 -12.86 8.05
C ALA A 99 -3.35 -12.44 9.15
N ARG A 100 -3.22 -11.21 9.63
CA ARG A 100 -4.12 -10.57 10.60
C ARG A 100 -4.63 -9.26 10.02
N VAL A 101 -5.96 -9.06 10.05
CA VAL A 101 -6.58 -7.79 9.63
C VAL A 101 -6.85 -6.96 10.88
N MET A 102 -6.33 -5.73 10.90
CA MET A 102 -6.54 -4.79 11.99
C MET A 102 -7.16 -3.50 11.45
N SER A 103 -8.29 -3.09 12.01
CA SER A 103 -9.06 -1.94 11.52
C SER A 103 -8.87 -0.70 12.38
N ALA A 104 -8.75 0.45 11.72
CA ALA A 104 -8.70 1.76 12.36
C ALA A 104 -10.06 2.24 12.89
N ILE A 105 -11.17 1.65 12.39
CA ILE A 105 -12.53 1.85 12.93
C ILE A 105 -12.99 0.56 13.62
N ALA A 106 -13.75 0.68 14.71
CA ALA A 106 -14.22 -0.47 15.46
C ALA A 106 -15.29 -1.27 14.69
N ILE A 107 -14.96 -2.52 14.31
CA ILE A 107 -15.87 -3.50 13.69
C ILE A 107 -15.54 -4.85 14.32
N GLU A 108 -15.65 -4.95 15.63
CA GLU A 108 -15.10 -6.04 16.47
C GLU A 108 -15.58 -7.43 16.07
N GLN A 109 -16.81 -7.56 15.52
CA GLN A 109 -17.34 -8.84 15.06
C GLN A 109 -16.67 -9.37 13.79
N VAL A 110 -15.94 -8.52 13.07
CA VAL A 110 -15.41 -8.85 11.74
C VAL A 110 -13.89 -8.82 11.69
N VAL A 111 -13.25 -7.80 12.31
CA VAL A 111 -11.81 -7.58 12.30
C VAL A 111 -11.31 -7.10 13.67
N GLU A 112 -10.04 -7.33 13.94
CA GLU A 112 -9.42 -6.84 15.17
C GLU A 112 -9.27 -5.32 15.15
N PRO A 113 -9.50 -4.61 16.28
CA PRO A 113 -9.17 -3.19 16.38
C PRO A 113 -7.65 -3.01 16.28
N TYR A 114 -7.24 -1.92 15.61
CA TYR A 114 -5.82 -1.60 15.52
C TYR A 114 -5.28 -1.17 16.89
N VAL A 115 -4.30 -1.92 17.37
CA VAL A 115 -3.52 -1.62 18.57
C VAL A 115 -2.05 -1.81 18.23
N ARG A 116 -1.26 -0.72 18.24
CA ARG A 116 0.14 -0.72 17.80
C ARG A 116 1.00 -1.84 18.43
N PRO A 117 1.04 -2.04 19.76
CA PRO A 117 1.82 -3.14 20.37
C PRO A 117 1.45 -4.52 19.83
N LYS A 118 0.17 -4.77 19.56
CA LYS A 118 -0.30 -6.03 19.02
C LYS A 118 0.10 -6.21 17.54
N ALA A 119 0.08 -5.14 16.76
CA ALA A 119 0.57 -5.17 15.38
C ALA A 119 2.07 -5.51 15.33
N LEU A 120 2.87 -4.91 16.20
CA LEU A 120 4.30 -5.19 16.30
C LEU A 120 4.56 -6.65 16.70
N GLN A 121 3.82 -7.17 17.70
CA GLN A 121 3.90 -8.57 18.09
C GLN A 121 3.61 -9.50 16.92
N TYR A 122 2.56 -9.25 16.13
CA TYR A 122 2.23 -10.09 14.98
C TYR A 122 3.32 -10.07 13.91
N LEU A 123 3.92 -8.91 13.63
CA LEU A 123 5.02 -8.78 12.67
C LEU A 123 6.26 -9.55 13.15
N GLU A 124 6.61 -9.45 14.44
CA GLU A 124 7.73 -10.17 15.07
C GLU A 124 7.51 -11.70 15.09
N GLU A 125 6.25 -12.14 15.18
CA GLU A 125 5.86 -13.54 15.03
C GLU A 125 5.84 -14.04 13.57
N GLY A 126 6.24 -13.21 12.60
CA GLY A 126 6.24 -13.54 11.17
C GLY A 126 4.85 -13.58 10.52
N LYS A 127 3.83 -12.99 11.16
CA LYS A 127 2.50 -12.84 10.58
C LYS A 127 2.44 -11.58 9.73
N ILE A 128 1.72 -11.63 8.62
CA ILE A 128 1.42 -10.45 7.83
C ILE A 128 0.30 -9.65 8.51
N VAL A 129 0.47 -8.34 8.65
CA VAL A 129 -0.56 -7.46 9.19
C VAL A 129 -1.17 -6.64 8.07
N VAL A 130 -2.49 -6.75 7.87
CA VAL A 130 -3.23 -5.94 6.89
C VAL A 130 -4.00 -4.86 7.65
N PHE A 131 -3.60 -3.60 7.44
CA PHE A 131 -4.28 -2.45 8.04
C PHE A 131 -5.46 -2.02 7.20
N ALA A 132 -6.65 -2.09 7.78
CA ALA A 132 -7.92 -1.75 7.16
C ALA A 132 -8.47 -0.42 7.70
N ALA A 133 -9.46 0.14 7.03
CA ALA A 133 -10.13 1.39 7.34
C ALA A 133 -9.23 2.65 7.31
N GLY A 134 -8.15 2.59 6.55
CA GLY A 134 -7.29 3.76 6.33
C GLY A 134 -6.73 4.34 7.63
N THR A 135 -6.90 5.65 7.84
CA THR A 135 -6.55 6.34 9.08
C THR A 135 -7.61 6.22 10.17
N GLY A 136 -8.82 5.76 9.83
CA GLY A 136 -9.99 5.78 10.71
C GLY A 136 -10.69 7.15 10.77
N THR A 137 -10.17 8.14 10.07
CA THR A 137 -10.66 9.53 10.09
C THR A 137 -10.92 10.01 8.66
N PRO A 138 -12.06 10.67 8.38
CA PRO A 138 -12.34 11.27 7.08
C PRO A 138 -11.28 12.29 6.64
N PHE A 139 -11.29 12.64 5.36
CA PHE A 139 -10.43 13.64 4.69
C PHE A 139 -8.99 13.17 4.41
N PHE A 140 -8.62 11.96 4.80
CA PHE A 140 -7.31 11.36 4.50
C PHE A 140 -7.43 10.21 3.50
N THR A 141 -6.36 9.99 2.74
CA THR A 141 -6.29 8.88 1.78
C THR A 141 -5.60 7.65 2.38
N THR A 142 -5.58 6.57 1.61
CA THR A 142 -4.80 5.37 1.97
C THR A 142 -3.29 5.56 1.80
N ASP A 143 -2.82 6.58 1.08
CA ASP A 143 -1.41 6.98 1.07
C ASP A 143 -1.02 7.57 2.44
N THR A 144 -1.86 8.45 3.00
CA THR A 144 -1.69 8.97 4.37
C THR A 144 -1.72 7.84 5.39
N ALA A 145 -2.63 6.87 5.25
CA ALA A 145 -2.68 5.71 6.13
C ALA A 145 -1.39 4.87 6.04
N ALA A 146 -0.83 4.68 4.85
CA ALA A 146 0.42 3.95 4.66
C ALA A 146 1.61 4.67 5.33
N ALA A 147 1.71 5.98 5.17
CA ALA A 147 2.74 6.78 5.84
C ALA A 147 2.62 6.69 7.37
N LEU A 148 1.41 6.88 7.91
CA LEU A 148 1.11 6.82 9.35
C LEU A 148 1.45 5.43 9.93
N ARG A 149 0.90 4.37 9.36
CA ARG A 149 1.16 3.00 9.84
C ARG A 149 2.61 2.60 9.68
N GLY A 150 3.26 3.00 8.57
CA GLY A 150 4.69 2.78 8.36
C GLY A 150 5.54 3.40 9.47
N ALA A 151 5.28 4.65 9.83
CA ALA A 151 5.97 5.33 10.94
C ALA A 151 5.67 4.66 12.28
N GLU A 152 4.40 4.34 12.58
CA GLU A 152 3.98 3.73 13.86
C GLU A 152 4.62 2.35 14.10
N ILE A 153 4.76 1.53 13.08
CA ILE A 153 5.36 0.19 13.21
C ILE A 153 6.89 0.21 13.05
N GLY A 154 7.50 1.36 12.78
CA GLY A 154 8.93 1.46 12.53
C GLY A 154 9.33 0.72 11.25
N ALA A 155 8.57 0.85 10.17
CA ALA A 155 8.95 0.33 8.87
C ALA A 155 10.20 1.06 8.35
N GLU A 156 11.11 0.32 7.73
CA GLU A 156 12.33 0.89 7.14
C GLU A 156 12.05 1.58 5.80
N ILE A 157 10.93 1.23 5.16
CA ILE A 157 10.51 1.78 3.87
C ILE A 157 9.01 1.56 3.65
N VAL A 158 8.36 2.51 2.95
CA VAL A 158 7.02 2.34 2.37
C VAL A 158 7.15 1.96 0.90
N LEU A 159 6.60 0.82 0.53
CA LEU A 159 6.57 0.30 -0.83
C LEU A 159 5.25 0.69 -1.48
N LYS A 160 5.25 1.70 -2.35
CA LYS A 160 4.07 2.11 -3.10
C LYS A 160 3.98 1.33 -4.41
N ALA A 161 3.14 0.31 -4.41
CA ALA A 161 2.85 -0.49 -5.58
C ALA A 161 1.80 0.19 -6.47
N THR A 162 2.15 0.45 -7.72
CA THR A 162 1.33 1.17 -8.69
C THR A 162 1.23 0.43 -10.02
N LYS A 163 0.50 1.01 -11.01
CA LYS A 163 0.48 0.51 -12.39
C LYS A 163 1.65 1.05 -13.22
N VAL A 164 2.38 2.07 -12.72
CA VAL A 164 3.58 2.63 -13.34
C VAL A 164 4.83 2.17 -12.60
N ASP A 165 5.95 2.10 -13.28
CA ASP A 165 7.18 1.49 -12.78
C ASP A 165 8.12 2.45 -12.03
N GLY A 166 7.63 3.64 -11.67
CA GLY A 166 8.40 4.61 -10.89
C GLY A 166 7.86 6.03 -10.98
N VAL A 167 8.67 6.99 -10.53
CA VAL A 167 8.41 8.42 -10.63
C VAL A 167 9.12 8.97 -11.86
N TYR A 168 8.41 9.76 -12.66
CA TYR A 168 8.89 10.34 -13.92
C TYR A 168 8.98 11.84 -13.84
N SER A 169 9.82 12.43 -14.71
CA SER A 169 9.97 13.89 -14.85
C SER A 169 8.69 14.59 -15.34
N ALA A 170 7.82 13.84 -16.04
CA ALA A 170 6.50 14.25 -16.49
C ALA A 170 5.61 13.00 -16.61
N ASP A 171 4.32 13.15 -16.92
CA ASP A 171 3.42 12.02 -17.17
C ASP A 171 3.86 11.24 -18.44
N PRO A 172 4.37 10.01 -18.33
CA PRO A 172 4.89 9.25 -19.47
C PRO A 172 3.83 8.89 -20.51
N LYS A 173 2.53 9.01 -20.15
CA LYS A 173 1.42 8.81 -21.11
C LYS A 173 1.18 10.04 -21.99
N LYS A 174 1.61 11.22 -21.53
CA LYS A 174 1.43 12.50 -22.23
C LYS A 174 2.72 13.00 -22.86
N ASP A 175 3.85 12.71 -22.22
CA ASP A 175 5.18 13.11 -22.68
C ASP A 175 6.06 11.89 -22.92
N PRO A 176 6.28 11.50 -24.19
CA PRO A 176 7.16 10.37 -24.53
C PRO A 176 8.63 10.57 -24.14
N GLN A 177 9.05 11.82 -23.84
CA GLN A 177 10.42 12.14 -23.39
C GLN A 177 10.56 12.11 -21.87
N ALA A 178 9.48 11.81 -21.12
CA ALA A 178 9.54 11.69 -19.70
C ALA A 178 10.54 10.62 -19.29
N THR A 179 11.46 10.97 -18.40
CA THR A 179 12.49 10.07 -17.91
C THR A 179 12.15 9.62 -16.49
N ARG A 180 12.34 8.33 -16.19
CA ARG A 180 12.15 7.78 -14.86
C ARG A 180 13.35 8.10 -13.98
N TYR A 181 13.08 8.54 -12.77
CA TYR A 181 14.11 8.66 -11.74
C TYR A 181 14.42 7.29 -11.12
N THR A 182 15.70 6.97 -10.94
CA THR A 182 16.13 5.83 -10.12
C THR A 182 16.02 6.19 -8.64
N THR A 183 16.50 7.41 -8.29
CA THR A 183 16.40 8.01 -6.97
C THR A 183 16.03 9.48 -7.09
N ILE A 184 15.33 10.02 -6.10
CA ILE A 184 15.00 11.44 -6.00
C ILE A 184 14.83 11.82 -4.53
N SER A 185 15.22 13.02 -4.13
CA SER A 185 14.95 13.48 -2.76
C SER A 185 13.50 13.96 -2.60
N PHE A 186 13.00 13.97 -1.34
CA PHE A 186 11.69 14.54 -1.05
C PHE A 186 11.59 16.00 -1.49
N ASP A 187 12.62 16.80 -1.22
CA ASP A 187 12.62 18.23 -1.54
C ASP A 187 12.65 18.47 -3.07
N GLU A 188 13.41 17.67 -3.80
CA GLU A 188 13.42 17.73 -5.27
C GLU A 188 12.06 17.33 -5.85
N ALA A 189 11.43 16.28 -5.35
CA ALA A 189 10.10 15.86 -5.81
C ALA A 189 9.04 16.94 -5.53
N ILE A 190 9.11 17.63 -4.38
CA ILE A 190 8.23 18.77 -4.05
C ILE A 190 8.49 19.94 -5.01
N SER A 191 9.75 20.34 -5.19
CA SER A 191 10.11 21.48 -6.02
C SER A 191 9.70 21.29 -7.50
N LYS A 192 9.72 20.06 -7.96
CA LYS A 192 9.29 19.66 -9.31
C LYS A 192 7.79 19.32 -9.41
N HIS A 193 7.03 19.48 -8.34
CA HIS A 193 5.59 19.15 -8.27
C HIS A 193 5.25 17.72 -8.72
N LEU A 194 6.13 16.76 -8.44
CA LEU A 194 5.91 15.36 -8.83
C LEU A 194 4.88 14.69 -7.93
N GLN A 195 3.93 13.99 -8.55
CA GLN A 195 2.85 13.32 -7.83
C GLN A 195 3.28 11.90 -7.41
N VAL A 196 3.93 11.79 -6.26
CA VAL A 196 4.33 10.50 -5.67
C VAL A 196 3.23 9.93 -4.79
N MET A 197 2.77 10.74 -3.82
CA MET A 197 1.68 10.47 -2.89
C MET A 197 0.86 11.75 -2.69
N ASP A 198 -0.24 11.68 -1.93
CA ASP A 198 -0.88 12.92 -1.47
C ASP A 198 0.07 13.74 -0.57
N ALA A 199 -0.18 15.05 -0.51
CA ALA A 199 0.73 15.99 0.17
C ALA A 199 0.94 15.65 1.66
N THR A 200 -0.12 15.17 2.34
CA THR A 200 -0.06 14.81 3.77
C THR A 200 0.82 13.57 3.98
N ALA A 201 0.62 12.53 3.18
CA ALA A 201 1.43 11.31 3.22
C ALA A 201 2.91 11.63 2.94
N PHE A 202 3.14 12.47 1.93
CA PHE A 202 4.49 12.82 1.49
C PHE A 202 5.25 13.63 2.55
N ALA A 203 4.57 14.64 3.15
CA ALA A 203 5.13 15.42 4.24
C ALA A 203 5.45 14.55 5.46
N LEU A 204 4.54 13.65 5.84
CA LEU A 204 4.76 12.74 6.97
C LEU A 204 5.97 11.81 6.72
N CYS A 205 6.08 11.21 5.53
CA CYS A 205 7.24 10.37 5.19
C CYS A 205 8.55 11.15 5.25
N ARG A 206 8.59 12.39 4.72
CA ARG A 206 9.77 13.26 4.78
C ARG A 206 10.16 13.58 6.23
N ASP A 207 9.20 14.02 7.05
CA ASP A 207 9.45 14.44 8.44
C ASP A 207 9.89 13.26 9.31
N GLN A 208 9.38 12.06 9.06
CA GLN A 208 9.80 10.83 9.74
C GLN A 208 11.04 10.18 9.11
N LYS A 209 11.60 10.76 8.05
CA LYS A 209 12.72 10.19 7.27
C LYS A 209 12.44 8.77 6.79
N LEU A 210 11.19 8.48 6.49
CA LEU A 210 10.69 7.19 6.03
C LEU A 210 10.73 7.15 4.49
N PRO A 211 11.68 6.44 3.88
CA PRO A 211 11.80 6.42 2.42
C PRO A 211 10.59 5.74 1.77
N ILE A 212 10.34 6.12 0.51
CA ILE A 212 9.27 5.56 -0.31
C ILE A 212 9.89 4.90 -1.54
N LYS A 213 9.51 3.66 -1.86
CA LYS A 213 9.86 3.02 -3.13
C LYS A 213 8.61 2.90 -3.99
N VAL A 214 8.60 3.58 -5.12
CA VAL A 214 7.51 3.50 -6.11
C VAL A 214 7.89 2.49 -7.18
N PHE A 215 7.06 1.48 -7.42
CA PHE A 215 7.35 0.42 -8.38
C PHE A 215 6.06 -0.15 -8.99
N SER A 216 6.19 -0.90 -10.10
CA SER A 216 5.04 -1.53 -10.75
C SER A 216 4.72 -2.89 -10.14
N ILE A 217 3.48 -3.06 -9.64
CA ILE A 217 2.96 -4.35 -9.17
C ILE A 217 2.60 -5.30 -10.33
N ILE A 218 2.46 -4.75 -11.54
CA ILE A 218 2.09 -5.55 -12.72
C ILE A 218 3.31 -6.34 -13.24
N LYS A 219 4.52 -5.83 -13.01
CA LYS A 219 5.76 -6.44 -13.47
C LYS A 219 6.07 -7.68 -12.61
N PRO A 220 6.11 -8.90 -13.19
CA PRO A 220 6.35 -10.12 -12.42
C PRO A 220 7.65 -10.06 -11.60
N GLY A 221 7.57 -10.47 -10.34
CA GLY A 221 8.70 -10.50 -9.41
C GLY A 221 9.24 -9.14 -8.96
N ALA A 222 8.60 -8.02 -9.33
CA ALA A 222 9.07 -6.69 -8.96
C ALA A 222 9.10 -6.49 -7.44
N LEU A 223 8.08 -6.95 -6.71
CA LEU A 223 8.06 -6.87 -5.26
C LEU A 223 9.28 -7.56 -4.63
N ARG A 224 9.59 -8.77 -5.09
CA ARG A 224 10.76 -9.50 -4.61
C ARG A 224 12.07 -8.77 -4.91
N ARG A 225 12.25 -8.22 -6.13
CA ARG A 225 13.45 -7.44 -6.49
C ARG A 225 13.61 -6.20 -5.61
N VAL A 226 12.52 -5.49 -5.33
CA VAL A 226 12.52 -4.34 -4.39
C VAL A 226 12.98 -4.77 -3.00
N ILE A 227 12.47 -5.88 -2.48
CA ILE A 227 12.85 -6.41 -1.16
C ILE A 227 14.32 -6.84 -1.12
N LEU A 228 14.86 -7.31 -2.22
CA LEU A 228 16.28 -7.66 -2.34
C LEU A 228 17.21 -6.45 -2.55
N GLY A 229 16.65 -5.25 -2.69
CA GLY A 229 17.41 -4.01 -2.94
C GLY A 229 17.93 -3.88 -4.37
N GLU A 230 17.37 -4.64 -5.31
CA GLU A 230 17.73 -4.55 -6.73
C GLU A 230 17.21 -3.24 -7.34
N ASP A 231 17.76 -2.89 -8.54
CA ASP A 231 17.35 -1.68 -9.26
C ASP A 231 15.94 -1.88 -9.88
N GLU A 232 14.92 -1.57 -9.08
CA GLU A 232 13.51 -1.62 -9.46
C GLU A 232 12.81 -0.35 -8.99
N GLY A 233 12.05 0.30 -9.87
CA GLY A 233 11.26 1.47 -9.52
C GLY A 233 12.09 2.73 -9.18
N THR A 234 11.51 3.64 -8.40
CA THR A 234 12.13 4.89 -7.94
C THR A 234 12.18 4.93 -6.42
N LEU A 235 13.36 5.21 -5.85
CA LEU A 235 13.52 5.48 -4.43
C LEU A 235 13.39 6.98 -4.15
N VAL A 236 12.45 7.36 -3.27
CA VAL A 236 12.32 8.71 -2.72
C VAL A 236 12.88 8.71 -1.32
N HIS A 237 13.80 9.59 -1.03
CA HIS A 237 14.52 9.63 0.24
C HIS A 237 14.83 11.07 0.70
N VAL A 238 15.39 11.21 1.90
CA VAL A 238 15.87 12.50 2.45
C VAL A 238 17.14 12.94 1.76
#